data_518ef16e7e652d05b6fb1af2f8dccba2
#
_entry.id   518ef16e7e652d05b6fb1af2f8dccba2
#
_cell.length_a   1.000
_cell.length_b   1.000
_cell.length_c   1.000
_cell.angle_alpha   90.00
_cell.angle_beta   90.00
_cell.angle_gamma   90.00
#
_symmetry.space_group_name_H-M   'P 1'
#
loop_
_entity.id
_entity.type
_entity.pdbx_description
1 polymer ?
#
loop_
_entity_poly.entity_id
_entity_poly.type
_entity_poly.pdbx_seq_one_letter_code
_entity_poly.pdbx_strand_id
1 'polypeptide(L)'
;SSAIKSPARLTGNVLLVHETIDQVNEPRKAWQYNAGQRRVRRAPQIAYDSPNTDGLRTADQVDMFNGAPDRYNWKIIGKKEIYIPYNSYKIIDKNAKYADIIGAGHINQEYTRYELHRVWHIEATLKDGSRHIYSKRSLYLDEDSWQISVADHYDKRGELWRVAEGHTMQF
;
A
#
# COMPACT_ATOMS: atom_id res chain seq x y z
N SER A 1 -11.11 11.20 -1.39
CA SER A 1 -11.13 11.42 -2.85
C SER A 1 -9.78 11.92 -3.33
N SER A 2 -9.40 11.54 -4.53
CA SER A 2 -8.18 12.04 -5.18
C SER A 2 -8.50 12.65 -6.54
N ALA A 3 -7.82 13.76 -6.86
CA ALA A 3 -7.96 14.45 -8.14
C ALA A 3 -6.60 14.48 -8.87
N ILE A 4 -6.60 14.15 -10.15
CA ILE A 4 -5.37 14.12 -10.94
C ILE A 4 -5.10 15.51 -11.49
N LYS A 5 -3.91 16.05 -11.20
CA LYS A 5 -3.43 17.34 -11.68
C LYS A 5 -2.47 17.24 -12.88
N SER A 6 -1.82 16.09 -13.04
CA SER A 6 -0.85 15.81 -14.10
C SER A 6 -0.79 14.29 -14.35
N PRO A 7 -0.51 13.83 -15.60
CA PRO A 7 -0.28 14.59 -16.83
C PRO A 7 -1.55 15.20 -17.42
N ALA A 8 -1.42 16.13 -18.35
CA ALA A 8 -2.53 16.91 -18.91
C ALA A 8 -3.69 16.04 -19.45
N ARG A 9 -3.40 14.88 -20.05
CA ARG A 9 -4.42 13.94 -20.56
C ARG A 9 -5.35 13.36 -19.48
N LEU A 10 -4.93 13.39 -18.21
CA LEU A 10 -5.68 12.84 -17.06
C LEU A 10 -6.16 13.93 -16.11
N THR A 11 -5.77 15.18 -16.36
CA THR A 11 -6.10 16.33 -15.51
C THR A 11 -7.61 16.49 -15.38
N GLY A 12 -8.06 16.71 -14.16
CA GLY A 12 -9.47 16.86 -13.83
C GLY A 12 -10.23 15.54 -13.61
N ASN A 13 -9.60 14.38 -13.85
CA ASN A 13 -10.19 13.11 -13.43
C ASN A 13 -10.17 13.03 -11.91
N VAL A 14 -11.28 12.54 -11.33
CA VAL A 14 -11.43 12.38 -9.89
C VAL A 14 -11.82 10.95 -9.59
N LEU A 15 -11.16 10.36 -8.60
CA LEU A 15 -11.53 9.08 -8.02
C LEU A 15 -12.12 9.32 -6.61
N LEU A 16 -13.32 8.86 -6.39
CA LEU A 16 -13.96 8.80 -5.07
C LEU A 16 -14.05 7.33 -4.64
N VAL A 17 -13.54 7.02 -3.47
CA VAL A 17 -13.66 5.71 -2.86
C VAL A 17 -14.37 5.86 -1.51
N HIS A 18 -15.41 5.08 -1.31
CA HIS A 18 -16.04 4.87 -0.01
C HIS A 18 -15.54 3.55 0.56
N GLU A 19 -14.84 3.63 1.65
CA GLU A 19 -14.34 2.48 2.40
C GLU A 19 -15.21 2.26 3.62
N THR A 20 -15.57 1.02 3.83
CA THR A 20 -16.35 0.59 5.00
C THR A 20 -15.38 -0.04 6.01
N ILE A 21 -15.75 -0.02 7.27
CA ILE A 21 -14.98 -0.72 8.32
C ILE A 21 -15.07 -2.24 8.10
N ASP A 22 -16.24 -2.74 7.76
CA ASP A 22 -16.46 -4.14 7.41
C ASP A 22 -16.50 -4.33 5.90
N GLN A 23 -15.33 -4.42 5.28
CA GLN A 23 -15.21 -4.59 3.84
C GLN A 23 -15.67 -5.98 3.34
N VAL A 24 -15.89 -6.94 4.23
CA VAL A 24 -16.38 -8.28 3.88
C VAL A 24 -17.89 -8.23 3.59
N ASN A 25 -18.66 -7.69 4.52
CA ASN A 25 -20.12 -7.61 4.39
C ASN A 25 -20.57 -6.38 3.58
N GLU A 26 -19.81 -5.28 3.68
CA GLU A 26 -20.06 -4.05 2.93
C GLU A 26 -18.85 -3.69 2.07
N PRO A 27 -18.71 -4.26 0.86
CA PRO A 27 -17.55 -4.04 0.01
C PRO A 27 -17.37 -2.57 -0.35
N ARG A 28 -16.11 -2.17 -0.52
CA ARG A 28 -15.68 -0.86 -1.00
C ARG A 28 -16.45 -0.44 -2.25
N LYS A 29 -16.86 0.82 -2.31
CA LYS A 29 -17.56 1.41 -3.45
C LYS A 29 -16.72 2.54 -4.03
N ALA A 30 -16.54 2.57 -5.35
CA ALA A 30 -15.76 3.59 -6.00
C ALA A 30 -16.46 4.19 -7.21
N TRP A 31 -16.22 5.47 -7.45
CA TRP A 31 -16.70 6.21 -8.61
C TRP A 31 -15.57 7.00 -9.23
N GLN A 32 -15.56 7.02 -10.54
CA GLN A 32 -14.59 7.78 -11.31
C GLN A 32 -15.31 8.84 -12.14
N TYR A 33 -14.93 10.09 -11.95
CA TYR A 33 -15.29 11.18 -12.85
C TYR A 33 -14.24 11.28 -13.95
N ASN A 34 -14.69 11.25 -15.20
CA ASN A 34 -13.84 11.48 -16.36
C ASN A 34 -14.07 12.90 -16.88
N ALA A 35 -13.06 13.76 -16.79
CA ALA A 35 -13.15 15.16 -17.17
C ALA A 35 -13.42 15.35 -18.67
N GLY A 36 -12.82 14.51 -19.53
CA GLY A 36 -13.01 14.58 -20.99
C GLY A 36 -14.43 14.25 -21.42
N GLN A 37 -15.08 13.29 -20.74
CA GLN A 37 -16.45 12.88 -21.03
C GLN A 37 -17.50 13.60 -20.17
N ARG A 38 -17.06 14.33 -19.15
CA ARG A 38 -17.91 14.98 -18.13
C ARG A 38 -18.93 14.02 -17.49
N ARG A 39 -18.51 12.78 -17.26
CA ARG A 39 -19.37 11.71 -16.73
C ARG A 39 -18.77 11.04 -15.52
N VAL A 40 -19.65 10.73 -14.56
CA VAL A 40 -19.33 9.85 -13.44
C VAL A 40 -19.70 8.42 -13.83
N ARG A 41 -18.79 7.49 -13.59
CA ARG A 41 -19.04 6.05 -13.72
C ARG A 41 -18.70 5.36 -12.42
N ARG A 42 -19.47 4.34 -12.06
CA ARG A 42 -19.05 3.44 -10.99
C ARG A 42 -17.82 2.68 -11.47
N ALA A 43 -16.74 2.72 -10.70
CA ALA A 43 -15.55 1.91 -10.96
C ALA A 43 -15.82 0.49 -10.42
N PRO A 44 -15.95 -0.53 -11.29
CA PRO A 44 -16.09 -1.90 -10.81
C PRO A 44 -14.77 -2.34 -10.20
N GLN A 45 -14.84 -3.03 -9.06
CA GLN A 45 -13.74 -3.80 -8.47
C GLN A 45 -12.43 -3.03 -8.18
N ILE A 46 -12.50 -1.99 -7.36
CA ILE A 46 -11.31 -1.50 -6.66
C ILE A 46 -11.19 -2.28 -5.34
N ALA A 47 -10.84 -3.54 -5.42
CA ALA A 47 -10.70 -4.42 -4.27
C ALA A 47 -9.60 -5.44 -4.52
N TYR A 48 -9.01 -5.95 -3.44
CA TYR A 48 -8.01 -7.01 -3.47
C TYR A 48 -6.82 -6.69 -4.38
N ASP A 49 -6.57 -7.58 -5.36
CA ASP A 49 -5.43 -7.52 -6.28
C ASP A 49 -5.68 -6.72 -7.56
N SER A 50 -6.76 -5.95 -7.62
CA SER A 50 -6.96 -5.01 -8.73
C SER A 50 -5.73 -4.10 -8.87
N PRO A 51 -5.10 -4.03 -10.05
CA PRO A 51 -3.88 -3.23 -10.22
C PRO A 51 -4.20 -1.75 -10.07
N ASN A 52 -3.31 -1.03 -9.41
CA ASN A 52 -3.33 0.42 -9.39
C ASN A 52 -2.87 0.98 -10.75
N THR A 53 -3.05 2.26 -10.98
CA THR A 53 -2.71 2.95 -12.25
C THR A 53 -1.27 2.77 -12.68
N ASP A 54 -0.36 2.59 -11.75
CA ASP A 54 1.06 2.35 -12.01
C ASP A 54 1.41 0.87 -12.23
N GLY A 55 0.49 -0.06 -11.93
CA GLY A 55 0.73 -1.51 -11.99
C GLY A 55 1.72 -2.04 -10.96
N LEU A 56 2.28 -1.18 -10.10
CA LEU A 56 3.31 -1.57 -9.13
C LEU A 56 2.72 -2.14 -7.84
N ARG A 57 1.49 -1.78 -7.52
CA ARG A 57 0.79 -2.21 -6.32
C ARG A 57 -0.65 -2.61 -6.60
N THR A 58 -1.25 -3.31 -5.68
CA THR A 58 -2.65 -3.71 -5.71
C THR A 58 -3.52 -2.73 -4.92
N ALA A 59 -4.84 -2.78 -5.17
CA ALA A 59 -5.79 -1.89 -4.50
C ALA A 59 -5.80 -2.06 -2.97
N ASP A 60 -5.50 -3.26 -2.48
CA ASP A 60 -5.44 -3.55 -1.06
C ASP A 60 -4.07 -3.26 -0.40
N GLN A 61 -3.10 -2.70 -1.17
CA GLN A 61 -1.81 -2.22 -0.65
C GLN A 61 -1.79 -0.73 -0.30
N VAL A 62 -2.93 -0.04 -0.37
CA VAL A 62 -3.00 1.35 0.13
C VAL A 62 -2.69 1.35 1.61
N ASP A 63 -1.85 2.28 2.07
CA ASP A 63 -1.36 2.36 3.45
C ASP A 63 -0.79 1.01 3.96
N MET A 64 0.00 0.35 3.11
CA MET A 64 0.63 -0.96 3.31
C MET A 64 -0.35 -2.14 3.25
N PHE A 65 -1.49 -2.07 3.91
CA PHE A 65 -2.60 -3.01 3.78
C PHE A 65 -3.92 -2.31 4.12
N ASN A 66 -4.81 -2.24 3.14
CA ASN A 66 -6.14 -1.67 3.28
C ASN A 66 -7.14 -2.50 2.46
N GLY A 67 -7.29 -3.76 2.81
CA GLY A 67 -8.18 -4.69 2.12
C GLY A 67 -9.04 -5.49 3.09
N ALA A 68 -10.06 -6.17 2.54
CA ALA A 68 -10.81 -7.15 3.30
C ALA A 68 -9.89 -8.32 3.70
N PRO A 69 -9.90 -8.76 4.95
CA PRO A 69 -8.99 -9.80 5.44
C PRO A 69 -9.45 -11.23 5.10
N ASP A 70 -10.60 -11.39 4.46
CA ASP A 70 -11.34 -12.64 4.28
C ASP A 70 -10.63 -13.68 3.41
N ARG A 71 -9.77 -13.24 2.47
CA ARG A 71 -9.07 -14.15 1.53
C ARG A 71 -7.85 -14.83 2.13
N TYR A 72 -7.40 -14.40 3.31
CA TYR A 72 -6.18 -14.90 3.93
C TYR A 72 -6.45 -15.59 5.26
N ASN A 73 -5.64 -16.58 5.58
CA ASN A 73 -5.45 -17.11 6.91
C ASN A 73 -4.36 -16.28 7.58
N TRP A 74 -4.70 -15.65 8.69
CA TRP A 74 -3.81 -14.75 9.42
C TRP A 74 -3.19 -15.44 10.61
N LYS A 75 -1.90 -15.26 10.81
CA LYS A 75 -1.15 -15.82 11.94
C LYS A 75 -0.21 -14.77 12.52
N ILE A 76 -0.28 -14.57 13.83
CA ILE A 76 0.72 -13.80 14.57
C ILE A 76 1.90 -14.74 14.82
N ILE A 77 3.07 -14.41 14.27
CA ILE A 77 4.29 -15.19 14.44
C ILE A 77 4.98 -14.83 15.76
N GLY A 78 4.95 -13.56 16.13
CA GLY A 78 5.54 -13.06 17.35
C GLY A 78 6.12 -11.66 17.19
N LYS A 79 6.92 -11.26 18.16
CA LYS A 79 7.65 -9.99 18.11
C LYS A 79 9.11 -10.24 17.71
N LYS A 80 9.70 -9.27 17.03
CA LYS A 80 11.14 -9.23 16.76
C LYS A 80 11.62 -7.79 16.61
N GLU A 81 12.91 -7.59 16.72
CA GLU A 81 13.55 -6.31 16.48
C GLU A 81 14.09 -6.28 15.05
N ILE A 82 13.71 -5.26 14.30
CA ILE A 82 14.21 -5.00 12.95
C ILE A 82 14.39 -3.51 12.72
N TYR A 83 15.22 -3.14 11.77
CA TYR A 83 15.27 -1.76 11.30
C TYR A 83 14.05 -1.48 10.42
N ILE A 84 13.31 -0.43 10.77
CA ILE A 84 12.14 0.04 10.02
C ILE A 84 12.32 1.47 9.56
N PRO A 85 11.71 1.89 8.43
CA PRO A 85 11.63 3.30 8.07
C PRO A 85 10.88 4.07 9.16
N TYR A 86 11.52 5.08 9.74
CA TYR A 86 10.93 5.87 10.82
C TYR A 86 11.51 7.28 10.85
N ASN A 87 10.66 8.29 11.14
CA ASN A 87 11.07 9.70 11.18
C ASN A 87 11.77 10.17 9.89
N SER A 88 11.26 9.76 8.73
CA SER A 88 11.86 10.03 7.41
C SER A 88 11.57 11.45 6.90
N TYR A 89 11.78 12.47 7.73
CA TYR A 89 11.40 13.86 7.44
C TYR A 89 12.09 14.49 6.23
N LYS A 90 13.26 14.00 5.84
CA LYS A 90 13.96 14.50 4.64
C LYS A 90 13.18 14.26 3.34
N ILE A 91 12.34 13.23 3.31
CA ILE A 91 11.52 12.90 2.11
C ILE A 91 10.54 14.02 1.79
N ILE A 92 10.08 14.77 2.78
CA ILE A 92 9.13 15.87 2.61
C ILE A 92 9.78 17.26 2.63
N ASP A 93 11.09 17.34 2.55
CA ASP A 93 11.79 18.62 2.45
C ASP A 93 11.27 19.37 1.21
N LYS A 94 10.81 20.60 1.41
CA LYS A 94 10.27 21.46 0.35
C LYS A 94 11.28 21.78 -0.75
N ASN A 95 12.57 21.68 -0.45
CA ASN A 95 13.66 21.93 -1.39
C ASN A 95 14.08 20.66 -2.13
N ALA A 96 13.69 19.48 -1.68
CA ALA A 96 14.00 18.23 -2.34
C ALA A 96 13.16 18.04 -3.62
N LYS A 97 13.81 17.66 -4.71
CA LYS A 97 13.14 17.30 -5.95
C LYS A 97 12.82 15.80 -5.95
N TYR A 98 11.73 15.41 -6.58
CA TYR A 98 11.40 13.99 -6.74
C TYR A 98 12.54 13.18 -7.36
N ALA A 99 13.27 13.75 -8.32
CA ALA A 99 14.42 13.09 -8.94
C ALA A 99 15.60 12.84 -7.99
N ASP A 100 15.71 13.63 -6.92
CA ASP A 100 16.75 13.45 -5.90
C ASP A 100 16.35 12.37 -4.88
N ILE A 101 15.04 12.20 -4.65
CA ILE A 101 14.49 11.22 -3.71
C ILE A 101 14.35 9.84 -4.36
N ILE A 102 13.81 9.80 -5.61
CA ILE A 102 13.50 8.56 -6.32
C ILE A 102 14.66 8.24 -7.25
N GLY A 103 15.52 7.32 -6.81
CA GLY A 103 16.62 6.80 -7.62
C GLY A 103 16.20 5.68 -8.57
N ALA A 104 17.12 5.23 -9.42
CA ALA A 104 16.91 4.07 -10.28
C ALA A 104 16.87 2.80 -9.42
N GLY A 105 15.71 2.15 -9.35
CA GLY A 105 15.51 0.88 -8.65
C GLY A 105 15.24 0.98 -7.15
N HIS A 106 15.52 2.09 -6.49
CA HIS A 106 15.25 2.28 -5.07
C HIS A 106 15.16 3.77 -4.70
N ILE A 107 14.62 4.04 -3.52
CA ILE A 107 14.64 5.38 -2.93
C ILE A 107 16.08 5.75 -2.51
N ASN A 108 16.46 7.01 -2.68
CA ASN A 108 17.78 7.50 -2.28
C ASN A 108 17.92 7.45 -0.75
N GLN A 109 18.90 6.67 -0.28
CA GLN A 109 19.12 6.42 1.15
C GLN A 109 19.49 7.67 1.95
N GLU A 110 20.02 8.72 1.32
CA GLU A 110 20.31 10.01 1.96
C GLU A 110 19.04 10.73 2.47
N TYR A 111 17.89 10.39 1.88
CA TYR A 111 16.59 10.95 2.24
C TYR A 111 15.79 10.05 3.20
N THR A 112 16.22 8.81 3.38
CA THR A 112 15.55 7.87 4.26
C THR A 112 16.18 7.85 5.64
N ARG A 113 15.44 7.35 6.62
CA ARG A 113 15.93 7.11 7.96
C ARG A 113 15.34 5.82 8.49
N TYR A 114 16.16 5.01 9.13
CA TYR A 114 15.76 3.75 9.73
C TYR A 114 16.10 3.73 11.20
N GLU A 115 15.23 3.18 12.01
CA GLU A 115 15.41 2.99 13.45
C GLU A 115 15.19 1.53 13.82
N LEU A 116 15.91 1.05 14.84
CA LEU A 116 15.69 -0.29 15.38
C LEU A 116 14.45 -0.25 16.27
N HIS A 117 13.38 -0.94 15.83
CA HIS A 117 12.12 -1.04 16.56
C HIS A 117 11.72 -2.49 16.79
N ARG A 118 10.94 -2.71 17.82
CA ARG A 118 10.28 -3.98 18.05
C ARG A 118 8.95 -3.99 17.30
N VAL A 119 8.77 -4.99 16.44
CA VAL A 119 7.59 -5.11 15.58
C VAL A 119 6.85 -6.41 15.82
N TRP A 120 5.55 -6.39 15.60
CA TRP A 120 4.74 -7.58 15.44
C TRP A 120 4.92 -8.13 14.03
N HIS A 121 5.35 -9.39 13.92
CA HIS A 121 5.39 -10.13 12.66
C HIS A 121 4.07 -10.88 12.49
N ILE A 122 3.35 -10.55 11.43
CA ILE A 122 2.08 -11.18 11.05
C ILE A 122 2.24 -11.79 9.68
N GLU A 123 1.84 -13.04 9.52
CA GLU A 123 1.76 -13.71 8.23
C GLU A 123 0.32 -13.85 7.78
N ALA A 124 0.09 -13.62 6.49
CA ALA A 124 -1.17 -13.83 5.81
C ALA A 124 -0.95 -14.81 4.66
N THR A 125 -1.50 -16.01 4.75
CA THR A 125 -1.41 -17.05 3.71
C THR A 125 -2.75 -17.14 2.97
N LEU A 126 -2.71 -17.09 1.64
CA LEU A 126 -3.92 -17.14 0.82
C LEU A 126 -4.68 -18.44 1.09
N LYS A 127 -5.98 -18.32 1.33
CA LYS A 127 -6.88 -19.48 1.54
C LYS A 127 -7.04 -20.29 0.26
N ASP A 128 -7.20 -21.60 0.41
CA ASP A 128 -7.57 -22.47 -0.70
C ASP A 128 -8.85 -22.00 -1.38
N GLY A 129 -8.86 -22.03 -2.71
CA GLY A 129 -9.97 -21.55 -3.51
C GLY A 129 -10.07 -20.03 -3.68
N SER A 130 -9.30 -19.25 -2.90
CA SER A 130 -9.21 -17.79 -3.07
C SER A 130 -8.23 -17.40 -4.17
N ARG A 131 -8.45 -16.23 -4.78
CA ARG A 131 -7.57 -15.70 -5.82
C ARG A 131 -6.96 -14.39 -5.39
N HIS A 132 -5.65 -14.32 -5.49
CA HIS A 132 -4.84 -13.12 -5.34
C HIS A 132 -3.51 -13.29 -6.07
N ILE A 133 -2.86 -12.19 -6.48
CA ILE A 133 -1.52 -12.27 -7.07
C ILE A 133 -0.46 -12.67 -6.04
N TYR A 134 -0.68 -12.35 -4.76
CA TYR A 134 0.21 -12.74 -3.66
C TYR A 134 -0.33 -13.97 -2.94
N SER A 135 0.48 -15.03 -2.91
CA SER A 135 0.16 -16.26 -2.17
C SER A 135 0.34 -16.11 -0.67
N LYS A 136 1.28 -15.25 -0.28
CA LYS A 136 1.60 -14.95 1.12
C LYS A 136 2.04 -13.49 1.25
N ARG A 137 1.80 -12.94 2.43
CA ARG A 137 2.36 -11.65 2.87
C ARG A 137 2.97 -11.82 4.26
N SER A 138 4.08 -11.15 4.52
CA SER A 138 4.61 -10.94 5.86
C SER A 138 4.53 -9.45 6.17
N LEU A 139 3.84 -9.10 7.21
CA LEU A 139 3.63 -7.72 7.65
C LEU A 139 4.36 -7.48 8.95
N TYR A 140 5.05 -6.37 9.03
CA TYR A 140 5.81 -5.96 10.20
C TYR A 140 5.20 -4.67 10.74
N LEU A 141 4.44 -4.81 11.84
CA LEU A 141 3.76 -3.70 12.51
C LEU A 141 4.64 -3.19 13.63
N ASP A 142 4.96 -1.92 13.59
CA ASP A 142 5.61 -1.25 14.71
C ASP A 142 4.70 -1.23 15.93
N GLU A 143 5.23 -1.64 17.10
CA GLU A 143 4.41 -1.75 18.32
C GLU A 143 4.06 -0.40 18.94
N ASP A 144 4.79 0.66 18.61
CA ASP A 144 4.55 1.99 19.15
C ASP A 144 3.51 2.75 18.32
N SER A 145 3.64 2.74 17.00
CA SER A 145 2.76 3.48 16.08
C SER A 145 1.58 2.66 15.56
N TRP A 146 1.61 1.34 15.66
CA TRP A 146 0.66 0.38 15.07
C TRP A 146 0.57 0.48 13.54
N GLN A 147 1.57 1.05 12.90
CA GLN A 147 1.67 1.12 11.45
C GLN A 147 2.43 -0.08 10.90
N ILE A 148 2.01 -0.56 9.74
CA ILE A 148 2.79 -1.54 8.98
C ILE A 148 3.96 -0.79 8.37
N SER A 149 5.16 -1.05 8.85
CA SER A 149 6.37 -0.34 8.41
C SER A 149 7.06 -1.04 7.25
N VAL A 150 6.96 -2.36 7.20
CA VAL A 150 7.51 -3.19 6.12
C VAL A 150 6.52 -4.28 5.76
N ALA A 151 6.40 -4.60 4.48
CA ALA A 151 5.58 -5.70 4.00
C ALA A 151 6.27 -6.47 2.88
N ASP A 152 6.44 -7.77 3.08
CA ASP A 152 6.94 -8.70 2.07
C ASP A 152 5.76 -9.36 1.36
N HIS A 153 5.83 -9.41 0.03
CA HIS A 153 4.80 -10.02 -0.80
C HIS A 153 5.41 -11.16 -1.63
N TYR A 154 4.81 -12.31 -1.53
CA TYR A 154 5.28 -13.54 -2.15
C TYR A 154 4.39 -13.93 -3.33
N ASP A 155 5.00 -14.41 -4.40
CA ASP A 155 4.31 -14.91 -5.58
C ASP A 155 3.63 -16.27 -5.34
N LYS A 156 3.00 -16.83 -6.39
CA LYS A 156 2.33 -18.14 -6.31
C LYS A 156 3.29 -19.32 -6.12
N ARG A 157 4.59 -19.12 -6.36
CA ARG A 157 5.64 -20.13 -6.14
C ARG A 157 6.21 -20.05 -4.72
N GLY A 158 5.77 -19.04 -3.95
CA GLY A 158 6.28 -18.77 -2.61
C GLY A 158 7.61 -18.01 -2.61
N GLU A 159 8.02 -17.44 -3.75
CA GLU A 159 9.21 -16.62 -3.86
C GLU A 159 8.92 -15.16 -3.49
N LEU A 160 9.86 -14.51 -2.81
CA LEU A 160 9.74 -13.09 -2.49
C LEU A 160 9.74 -12.29 -3.80
N TRP A 161 8.64 -11.60 -4.06
CA TRP A 161 8.46 -10.85 -5.29
C TRP A 161 8.57 -9.35 -5.11
N ARG A 162 7.97 -8.81 -4.05
CA ARG A 162 7.95 -7.37 -3.79
C ARG A 162 8.13 -7.10 -2.31
N VAL A 163 8.83 -6.02 -2.01
CA VAL A 163 8.94 -5.44 -0.68
C VAL A 163 8.35 -4.04 -0.71
N ALA A 164 7.53 -3.71 0.27
CA ALA A 164 7.01 -2.36 0.46
C ALA A 164 7.49 -1.80 1.79
N GLU A 165 7.85 -0.53 1.79
CA GLU A 165 8.25 0.23 2.98
C GLU A 165 7.31 1.40 3.21
N GLY A 166 6.86 1.57 4.45
CA GLY A 166 6.06 2.70 4.89
C GLY A 166 6.94 3.72 5.60
N HIS A 167 7.32 4.79 4.91
CA HIS A 167 8.13 5.86 5.49
C HIS A 167 7.26 6.80 6.32
N THR A 168 7.19 6.55 7.62
CA THR A 168 6.35 7.32 8.55
C THR A 168 7.02 8.58 9.04
N MET A 169 6.19 9.58 9.30
CA MET A 169 6.57 10.86 9.91
C MET A 169 5.49 11.24 10.91
N GLN A 170 5.90 11.81 12.04
CA GLN A 170 4.98 12.30 13.06
C GLN A 170 5.02 13.83 13.06
N PHE A 171 3.85 14.46 13.15
CA PHE A 171 3.68 15.91 13.17
C PHE A 171 3.03 16.37 14.47
#